data_8c9ea73ee98fbbd98ec9dff32c4222a1
#
_entry.id   8c9ea73ee98fbbd98ec9dff32c4222a1
#
_cell.length_a   1.000
_cell.length_b   1.000
_cell.length_c   1.000
_cell.angle_alpha   90.00
_cell.angle_beta   90.00
_cell.angle_gamma   90.00
#
_symmetry.space_group_name_H-M   'P 1'
#
loop_
_entity.id
_entity.type
_entity.pdbx_description
1 polymer ?
#
loop_
_entity_poly.entity_id
_entity_poly.type
_entity_poly.pdbx_seq_one_letter_code
_entity_poly.pdbx_strand_id
1 'polypeptide(L)'
;GDVYKRQKDSREVVRKIIHIGIGPLIPIAQFLKINQNSALIFTGIVSLMVFINYTYKLFPTIEDVERKSYGTLFYCLSLFILIYLFWDKDPYALISGFFIMTFGDGLAGLIGKSFDSKSWIFFKQKKSLLGTTTMFLTSLIVVCSIGYAQQNNLNLNYFTVAFFATLLEQFSVLGIDNLIVPISSALF
;
A
#
# COMPACT_ATOMS: atom_id res chain seq x y z
N GLY A 1 13.85 7.36 -27.23
CA GLY A 1 14.07 7.46 -25.76
C GLY A 1 12.88 8.05 -25.02
N ASP A 2 12.41 9.24 -25.44
CA ASP A 2 11.41 10.02 -24.67
C ASP A 2 9.99 9.45 -24.67
N VAL A 3 9.54 8.88 -25.79
CA VAL A 3 8.20 8.25 -25.90
C VAL A 3 8.10 7.05 -24.96
N TYR A 4 9.13 6.23 -24.92
CA TYR A 4 9.21 5.05 -24.06
C TYR A 4 9.23 5.41 -22.56
N LYS A 5 9.98 6.46 -22.18
CA LYS A 5 10.02 6.98 -20.81
C LYS A 5 8.65 7.51 -20.37
N ARG A 6 7.97 8.29 -21.21
CA ARG A 6 6.61 8.78 -20.95
C ARG A 6 5.59 7.65 -20.78
N GLN A 7 5.67 6.60 -21.60
CA GLN A 7 4.78 5.46 -21.52
C GLN A 7 4.99 4.64 -20.23
N LYS A 8 6.22 4.50 -19.78
CA LYS A 8 6.57 3.85 -18.50
C LYS A 8 6.06 4.64 -17.30
N ASP A 9 6.27 5.96 -17.32
CA ASP A 9 5.81 6.84 -16.25
C ASP A 9 4.28 6.85 -16.15
N SER A 10 3.55 6.82 -17.28
CA SER A 10 2.10 6.76 -17.29
C SER A 10 1.54 5.44 -16.71
N ARG A 11 2.15 4.30 -17.00
CA ARG A 11 1.72 3.00 -16.44
C ARG A 11 1.89 2.96 -14.92
N GLU A 12 2.99 3.51 -14.40
CA GLU A 12 3.21 3.53 -12.95
C GLU A 12 2.23 4.47 -12.25
N VAL A 13 1.89 5.60 -12.86
CA VAL A 13 0.85 6.51 -12.36
C VAL A 13 -0.51 5.80 -12.30
N VAL A 14 -0.90 5.11 -13.37
CA VAL A 14 -2.16 4.33 -13.41
C VAL A 14 -2.17 3.27 -12.32
N ARG A 15 -1.08 2.53 -12.14
CA ARG A 15 -0.97 1.53 -11.06
C ARG A 15 -1.15 2.15 -9.68
N LYS A 16 -0.56 3.32 -9.41
CA LYS A 16 -0.70 4.02 -8.13
C LYS A 16 -2.12 4.57 -7.93
N ILE A 17 -2.79 5.03 -8.98
CA ILE A 17 -4.20 5.46 -8.92
C ILE A 17 -5.10 4.27 -8.56
N ILE A 18 -4.92 3.12 -9.21
CA ILE A 18 -5.67 1.90 -8.88
C ILE A 18 -5.40 1.48 -7.44
N HIS A 19 -4.14 1.51 -7.02
CA HIS A 19 -3.70 1.19 -5.67
C HIS A 19 -4.43 2.04 -4.62
N ILE A 20 -4.49 3.36 -4.84
CA ILE A 20 -5.24 4.30 -3.98
C ILE A 20 -6.74 4.04 -4.05
N GLY A 21 -7.28 3.79 -5.26
CA GLY A 21 -8.71 3.59 -5.48
C GLY A 21 -9.30 2.35 -4.80
N ILE A 22 -8.47 1.34 -4.51
CA ILE A 22 -8.89 0.14 -3.77
C ILE A 22 -9.04 0.42 -2.27
N GLY A 23 -8.38 1.45 -1.73
CA GLY A 23 -8.40 1.77 -0.29
C GLY A 23 -9.79 1.78 0.35
N PRO A 24 -10.76 2.53 -0.20
CA PRO A 24 -12.10 2.63 0.37
C PRO A 24 -12.90 1.32 0.41
N LEU A 25 -12.50 0.28 -0.34
CA LEU A 25 -13.26 -0.98 -0.40
C LEU A 25 -13.33 -1.69 0.96
N ILE A 26 -12.31 -1.59 1.80
CA ILE A 26 -12.29 -2.25 3.10
C ILE A 26 -13.31 -1.62 4.07
N PRO A 27 -13.28 -0.31 4.35
CA PRO A 27 -14.32 0.28 5.21
C PRO A 27 -15.71 0.16 4.62
N ILE A 28 -15.89 0.18 3.29
CA ILE A 28 -17.18 -0.07 2.65
C ILE A 28 -17.65 -1.50 2.93
N ALA A 29 -16.78 -2.50 2.78
CA ALA A 29 -17.13 -3.89 3.05
C ALA A 29 -17.48 -4.11 4.53
N GLN A 30 -16.77 -3.46 5.44
CA GLN A 30 -17.09 -3.45 6.87
C GLN A 30 -18.45 -2.79 7.14
N PHE A 31 -18.72 -1.64 6.53
CA PHE A 31 -20.01 -0.95 6.65
C PHE A 31 -21.18 -1.80 6.14
N LEU A 32 -20.97 -2.52 5.02
CA LEU A 32 -21.94 -3.46 4.45
C LEU A 32 -22.05 -4.78 5.24
N LYS A 33 -21.31 -4.92 6.35
CA LYS A 33 -21.30 -6.11 7.21
C LYS A 33 -20.98 -7.41 6.45
N ILE A 34 -20.08 -7.32 5.48
CA ILE A 34 -19.58 -8.52 4.79
C ILE A 34 -18.85 -9.37 5.82
N ASN A 35 -19.17 -10.68 5.87
CA ASN A 35 -18.49 -11.56 6.81
C ASN A 35 -17.04 -11.87 6.39
N GLN A 36 -16.19 -12.19 7.36
CA GLN A 36 -14.77 -12.46 7.17
C GLN A 36 -14.51 -13.52 6.10
N ASN A 37 -15.27 -14.62 6.12
CA ASN A 37 -15.08 -15.72 5.18
C ASN A 37 -15.31 -15.29 3.72
N SER A 38 -16.35 -14.49 3.46
CA SER A 38 -16.61 -13.94 2.12
C SER A 38 -15.51 -12.99 1.68
N ALA A 39 -15.01 -12.13 2.58
CA ALA A 39 -13.90 -11.24 2.29
C ALA A 39 -12.59 -12.02 1.99
N LEU A 40 -12.31 -13.10 2.75
CA LEU A 40 -11.16 -13.98 2.52
C LEU A 40 -11.27 -14.73 1.19
N ILE A 41 -12.45 -15.29 0.88
CA ILE A 41 -12.66 -15.98 -0.41
C ILE A 41 -12.44 -15.02 -1.56
N PHE A 42 -13.03 -13.82 -1.51
CA PHE A 42 -12.87 -12.80 -2.55
C PHE A 42 -11.41 -12.39 -2.74
N THR A 43 -10.73 -12.01 -1.65
CA THR A 43 -9.31 -11.58 -1.72
C THR A 43 -8.38 -12.73 -2.07
N GLY A 44 -8.69 -13.96 -1.67
CA GLY A 44 -7.97 -15.16 -2.07
C GLY A 44 -8.06 -15.42 -3.57
N ILE A 45 -9.29 -15.33 -4.15
CA ILE A 45 -9.48 -15.44 -5.60
C ILE A 45 -8.72 -14.36 -6.35
N VAL A 46 -8.80 -13.10 -5.90
CA VAL A 46 -8.06 -11.98 -6.52
C VAL A 46 -6.54 -12.23 -6.44
N SER A 47 -6.04 -12.66 -5.29
CA SER A 47 -4.61 -12.98 -5.11
C SER A 47 -4.16 -14.09 -6.05
N LEU A 48 -4.99 -15.13 -6.22
CA LEU A 48 -4.72 -16.23 -7.15
C LEU A 48 -4.72 -15.75 -8.61
N MET A 49 -5.69 -14.90 -8.99
CA MET A 49 -5.73 -14.31 -10.34
C MET A 49 -4.48 -13.46 -10.62
N VAL A 50 -4.04 -12.66 -9.65
CA VAL A 50 -2.79 -11.87 -9.77
C VAL A 50 -1.58 -12.79 -9.89
N PHE A 51 -1.51 -13.87 -9.11
CA PHE A 51 -0.43 -14.85 -9.21
C PHE A 51 -0.40 -15.57 -10.57
N ILE A 52 -1.57 -15.96 -11.09
CA ILE A 52 -1.71 -16.55 -12.43
C ILE A 52 -1.26 -15.55 -13.49
N ASN A 53 -1.72 -14.30 -13.39
CA ASN A 53 -1.31 -13.24 -14.32
C ASN A 53 0.20 -12.99 -14.28
N TYR A 54 0.80 -13.00 -13.09
CA TYR A 54 2.25 -12.88 -12.94
C TYR A 54 3.01 -14.00 -13.64
N THR A 55 2.51 -15.24 -13.56
CA THR A 55 3.15 -16.42 -14.13
C THR A 55 2.96 -16.49 -15.66
N TYR A 56 1.73 -16.27 -16.14
CA TYR A 56 1.36 -16.47 -17.53
C TYR A 56 1.30 -15.18 -18.36
N LYS A 57 1.43 -13.99 -17.72
CA LYS A 57 1.42 -12.66 -18.36
C LYS A 57 0.18 -12.41 -19.24
N LEU A 58 -0.99 -12.85 -18.78
CA LEU A 58 -2.24 -12.75 -19.53
C LEU A 58 -2.66 -11.28 -19.78
N PHE A 59 -2.39 -10.41 -18.80
CA PHE A 59 -2.69 -8.98 -18.85
C PHE A 59 -1.43 -8.15 -18.57
N PRO A 60 -0.62 -7.87 -19.61
CA PRO A 60 0.66 -7.15 -19.44
C PRO A 60 0.51 -5.71 -18.91
N THR A 61 -0.71 -5.15 -19.01
CA THR A 61 -1.00 -3.77 -18.58
C THR A 61 -1.00 -3.61 -17.07
N ILE A 62 -1.26 -4.70 -16.34
CA ILE A 62 -1.34 -4.69 -14.86
C ILE A 62 0.04 -4.80 -14.23
N GLU A 63 0.99 -5.43 -14.93
CA GLU A 63 2.36 -5.64 -14.47
C GLU A 63 3.36 -4.98 -15.41
N ASP A 64 4.37 -4.33 -14.82
CA ASP A 64 5.50 -3.79 -15.57
C ASP A 64 6.39 -4.96 -16.02
N VAL A 65 6.27 -5.35 -17.29
CA VAL A 65 6.96 -6.52 -17.90
C VAL A 65 8.48 -6.43 -17.74
N GLU A 66 9.02 -5.22 -17.57
CA GLU A 66 10.46 -4.97 -17.45
C GLU A 66 10.96 -4.92 -16.00
N ARG A 67 10.10 -4.62 -15.04
CA ARG A 67 10.47 -4.58 -13.64
C ARG A 67 9.99 -5.87 -12.98
N LYS A 68 10.92 -6.75 -12.62
CA LYS A 68 10.61 -7.91 -11.77
C LYS A 68 10.19 -7.41 -10.38
N SER A 69 8.92 -7.03 -10.24
CA SER A 69 8.35 -6.54 -8.98
C SER A 69 7.14 -7.40 -8.64
N TYR A 70 7.15 -7.97 -7.46
CA TYR A 70 6.01 -8.72 -6.89
C TYR A 70 5.02 -7.80 -6.16
N GLY A 71 5.12 -6.47 -6.37
CA GLY A 71 4.38 -5.48 -5.58
C GLY A 71 2.88 -5.69 -5.60
N THR A 72 2.27 -5.99 -6.75
CA THR A 72 0.82 -6.26 -6.85
C THR A 72 0.43 -7.54 -6.11
N LEU A 73 1.25 -8.59 -6.22
CA LEU A 73 1.03 -9.85 -5.51
C LEU A 73 1.12 -9.65 -4.00
N PHE A 74 2.17 -8.96 -3.54
CA PHE A 74 2.35 -8.66 -2.11
C PHE A 74 1.25 -7.75 -1.56
N TYR A 75 0.72 -6.84 -2.39
CA TYR A 75 -0.44 -6.02 -2.04
C TYR A 75 -1.68 -6.87 -1.77
N CYS A 76 -2.02 -7.78 -2.67
CA CYS A 76 -3.17 -8.67 -2.50
C CYS A 76 -2.97 -9.63 -1.32
N LEU A 77 -1.77 -10.17 -1.17
CA LEU A 77 -1.42 -11.09 -0.08
C LEU A 77 -1.46 -10.40 1.28
N SER A 78 -0.96 -9.16 1.38
CA SER A 78 -1.03 -8.39 2.63
C SER A 78 -2.47 -8.11 3.04
N LEU A 79 -3.33 -7.76 2.08
CA LEU A 79 -4.75 -7.55 2.35
C LEU A 79 -5.42 -8.85 2.84
N PHE A 80 -5.13 -9.98 2.21
CA PHE A 80 -5.62 -11.28 2.65
C PHE A 80 -5.20 -11.58 4.10
N ILE A 81 -3.93 -11.35 4.44
CA ILE A 81 -3.39 -11.57 5.79
C ILE A 81 -4.04 -10.61 6.80
N LEU A 82 -4.19 -9.34 6.45
CA LEU A 82 -4.84 -8.35 7.31
C LEU A 82 -6.30 -8.72 7.60
N ILE A 83 -7.06 -9.16 6.59
CA ILE A 83 -8.43 -9.64 6.75
C ILE A 83 -8.45 -10.87 7.67
N TYR A 84 -7.56 -11.82 7.45
CA TYR A 84 -7.49 -13.04 8.27
C TYR A 84 -7.20 -12.73 9.74
N LEU A 85 -6.30 -11.78 10.02
CA LEU A 85 -5.87 -11.48 11.40
C LEU A 85 -6.81 -10.54 12.14
N PHE A 86 -7.38 -9.54 11.46
CA PHE A 86 -7.97 -8.37 12.11
C PHE A 86 -9.44 -8.10 11.77
N TRP A 87 -10.05 -8.77 10.78
CA TRP A 87 -11.39 -8.44 10.27
C TRP A 87 -12.45 -8.28 11.37
N ASP A 88 -12.57 -9.28 12.24
CA ASP A 88 -13.54 -9.29 13.34
C ASP A 88 -12.92 -8.89 14.69
N LYS A 89 -11.58 -8.95 14.81
CA LYS A 89 -10.89 -8.69 16.06
C LYS A 89 -10.59 -7.21 16.28
N ASP A 90 -10.03 -6.57 15.28
CA ASP A 90 -9.67 -5.15 15.30
C ASP A 90 -9.75 -4.54 13.89
N PRO A 91 -10.96 -4.15 13.44
CA PRO A 91 -11.16 -3.50 12.15
C PRO A 91 -10.37 -2.20 11.98
N TYR A 92 -10.09 -1.48 13.06
CA TYR A 92 -9.33 -0.23 13.03
C TYR A 92 -7.86 -0.48 12.71
N ALA A 93 -7.24 -1.50 13.31
CA ALA A 93 -5.89 -1.94 12.97
C ALA A 93 -5.79 -2.36 11.51
N LEU A 94 -6.74 -3.15 11.01
CA LEU A 94 -6.83 -3.54 9.59
C LEU A 94 -6.88 -2.31 8.68
N ILE A 95 -7.81 -1.39 8.94
CA ILE A 95 -7.98 -0.18 8.12
C ILE A 95 -6.73 0.69 8.19
N SER A 96 -6.12 0.87 9.37
CA SER A 96 -4.90 1.64 9.55
C SER A 96 -3.75 1.08 8.72
N GLY A 97 -3.41 -0.19 8.87
CA GLY A 97 -2.34 -0.82 8.11
C GLY A 97 -2.58 -0.77 6.61
N PHE A 98 -3.81 -1.06 6.18
CA PHE A 98 -4.17 -1.01 4.76
C PHE A 98 -4.14 0.41 4.19
N PHE A 99 -4.61 1.41 4.92
CA PHE A 99 -4.60 2.82 4.48
C PHE A 99 -3.20 3.40 4.44
N ILE A 100 -2.32 3.06 5.37
CA ILE A 100 -0.92 3.47 5.34
C ILE A 100 -0.26 2.98 4.05
N MET A 101 -0.44 1.72 3.69
CA MET A 101 0.09 1.19 2.43
C MET A 101 -0.58 1.87 1.23
N THR A 102 -1.91 1.92 1.21
CA THR A 102 -2.69 2.38 0.07
C THR A 102 -2.49 3.86 -0.22
N PHE A 103 -2.67 4.70 0.78
CA PHE A 103 -2.53 6.15 0.63
C PHE A 103 -1.10 6.61 0.86
N GLY A 104 -0.39 6.05 1.85
CA GLY A 104 0.98 6.43 2.15
C GLY A 104 1.92 6.12 0.98
N ASP A 105 2.08 4.86 0.59
CA ASP A 105 2.93 4.48 -0.55
C ASP A 105 2.36 4.98 -1.88
N GLY A 106 1.03 4.98 -2.03
CA GLY A 106 0.37 5.48 -3.23
C GLY A 106 0.70 6.95 -3.50
N LEU A 107 0.46 7.83 -2.54
CA LEU A 107 0.73 9.27 -2.67
C LEU A 107 2.23 9.58 -2.67
N ALA A 108 3.03 8.89 -1.85
CA ALA A 108 4.48 9.04 -1.84
C ALA A 108 5.09 8.78 -3.23
N GLY A 109 4.61 7.73 -3.89
CA GLY A 109 5.05 7.39 -5.25
C GLY A 109 4.62 8.41 -6.30
N LEU A 110 3.38 8.94 -6.21
CA LEU A 110 2.89 9.98 -7.12
C LEU A 110 3.62 11.31 -6.91
N ILE A 111 3.66 11.82 -5.68
CA ILE A 111 4.27 13.12 -5.36
C ILE A 111 5.78 13.08 -5.56
N GLY A 112 6.44 12.00 -5.12
CA GLY A 112 7.89 11.84 -5.27
C GLY A 112 8.37 11.79 -6.73
N LYS A 113 7.47 11.48 -7.69
CA LYS A 113 7.76 11.52 -9.12
C LYS A 113 7.31 12.78 -9.82
N SER A 114 6.21 13.39 -9.36
CA SER A 114 5.65 14.59 -10.00
C SER A 114 6.44 15.85 -9.70
N PHE A 115 7.17 15.88 -8.60
CA PHE A 115 7.91 17.06 -8.16
C PHE A 115 9.39 16.74 -7.98
N ASP A 116 10.26 17.63 -8.49
CA ASP A 116 11.68 17.52 -8.29
C ASP A 116 12.07 17.82 -6.84
N SER A 117 12.80 16.91 -6.23
CA SER A 117 13.36 17.08 -4.89
C SER A 117 14.67 16.32 -4.73
N LYS A 118 15.39 16.59 -3.65
CA LYS A 118 16.60 15.81 -3.33
C LYS A 118 16.25 14.32 -3.35
N SER A 119 17.06 13.53 -4.06
CA SER A 119 16.83 12.11 -4.23
C SER A 119 18.09 11.31 -3.96
N TRP A 120 17.91 10.08 -3.52
CA TRP A 120 18.99 9.12 -3.27
C TRP A 120 18.60 7.76 -3.85
N ILE A 121 19.59 6.89 -3.98
CA ILE A 121 19.38 5.51 -4.43
C ILE A 121 19.54 4.60 -3.22
N PHE A 122 18.52 3.82 -2.91
CA PHE A 122 18.53 2.83 -1.86
C PHE A 122 18.09 1.48 -2.44
N PHE A 123 18.93 0.45 -2.32
CA PHE A 123 18.71 -0.88 -2.93
C PHE A 123 18.25 -0.81 -4.41
N LYS A 124 18.96 -0.03 -5.23
CA LYS A 124 18.66 0.17 -6.67
C LYS A 124 17.31 0.87 -6.95
N GLN A 125 16.64 1.43 -5.94
CA GLN A 125 15.43 2.21 -6.08
C GLN A 125 15.72 3.69 -5.81
N LYS A 126 15.20 4.56 -6.68
CA LYS A 126 15.28 6.00 -6.49
C LYS A 126 14.20 6.43 -5.51
N LYS A 127 14.60 6.99 -4.38
CA LYS A 127 13.75 7.60 -3.37
C LYS A 127 13.93 9.11 -3.40
N SER A 128 12.92 9.86 -3.01
CA SER A 128 12.96 11.32 -2.98
C SER A 128 12.52 11.86 -1.62
N LEU A 129 13.03 13.04 -1.26
CA LEU A 129 12.69 13.67 0.01
C LEU A 129 11.19 13.94 0.09
N LEU A 130 10.58 14.47 -0.99
CA LEU A 130 9.14 14.72 -1.05
C LEU A 130 8.33 13.44 -0.94
N GLY A 131 8.74 12.35 -1.60
CA GLY A 131 8.07 11.05 -1.47
C GLY A 131 8.12 10.53 -0.03
N THR A 132 9.29 10.57 0.60
CA THR A 132 9.47 10.10 1.99
C THR A 132 8.69 10.95 3.00
N THR A 133 8.70 12.28 2.86
CA THR A 133 7.89 13.15 3.72
C THR A 133 6.39 12.96 3.50
N THR A 134 5.95 12.73 2.26
CA THR A 134 4.56 12.39 1.95
C THR A 134 4.15 11.08 2.61
N MET A 135 4.99 10.04 2.52
CA MET A 135 4.73 8.76 3.20
C MET A 135 4.52 8.98 4.70
N PHE A 136 5.43 9.70 5.34
CA PHE A 136 5.36 9.97 6.77
C PHE A 136 4.10 10.75 7.17
N LEU A 137 3.83 11.87 6.49
CA LEU A 137 2.68 12.73 6.81
C LEU A 137 1.35 12.01 6.55
N THR A 138 1.24 11.29 5.44
CA THR A 138 0.03 10.52 5.14
C THR A 138 -0.19 9.41 6.16
N SER A 139 0.86 8.69 6.52
CA SER A 139 0.77 7.64 7.55
C SER A 139 0.35 8.23 8.90
N LEU A 140 0.92 9.38 9.28
CA LEU A 140 0.56 10.05 10.54
C LEU A 140 -0.91 10.51 10.53
N ILE A 141 -1.38 11.11 9.43
CA ILE A 141 -2.78 11.51 9.28
C ILE A 141 -3.70 10.29 9.39
N VAL A 142 -3.36 9.18 8.74
CA VAL A 142 -4.15 7.94 8.78
C VAL A 142 -4.27 7.43 10.22
N VAL A 143 -3.15 7.22 10.92
CA VAL A 143 -3.21 6.65 12.28
C VAL A 143 -3.84 7.61 13.28
N CYS A 144 -3.62 8.91 13.15
CA CYS A 144 -4.27 9.90 14.01
C CYS A 144 -5.79 9.93 13.78
N SER A 145 -6.23 9.90 12.53
CA SER A 145 -7.66 9.94 12.18
C SER A 145 -8.40 8.69 12.66
N ILE A 146 -7.82 7.51 12.43
CA ILE A 146 -8.41 6.23 12.81
C ILE A 146 -8.35 6.05 14.33
N GLY A 147 -7.20 6.35 14.95
CA GLY A 147 -7.05 6.24 16.39
C GLY A 147 -7.97 7.22 17.14
N TYR A 148 -8.18 8.43 16.63
CA TYR A 148 -9.17 9.36 17.19
C TYR A 148 -10.59 8.81 17.05
N ALA A 149 -10.94 8.21 15.92
CA ALA A 149 -12.23 7.58 15.71
C ALA A 149 -12.49 6.38 16.64
N GLN A 150 -11.44 5.65 17.02
CA GLN A 150 -11.50 4.49 17.91
C GLN A 150 -11.58 4.89 19.40
N GLN A 151 -10.71 5.81 19.83
CA GLN A 151 -10.46 6.07 21.25
C GLN A 151 -10.81 7.50 21.69
N ASN A 152 -11.23 8.40 20.79
CA ASN A 152 -11.38 9.84 21.01
C ASN A 152 -10.14 10.52 21.64
N ASN A 153 -8.96 9.95 21.44
CA ASN A 153 -7.71 10.44 22.00
C ASN A 153 -6.55 10.29 20.99
N LEU A 154 -5.59 11.21 21.07
CA LEU A 154 -4.36 11.14 20.31
C LEU A 154 -3.26 10.54 21.18
N ASN A 155 -2.56 9.53 20.65
CA ASN A 155 -1.47 8.85 21.33
C ASN A 155 -0.13 9.13 20.62
N LEU A 156 0.93 9.34 21.39
CA LEU A 156 2.29 9.50 20.88
C LEU A 156 2.77 8.28 20.08
N ASN A 157 2.20 7.11 20.33
CA ASN A 157 2.51 5.88 19.55
C ASN A 157 2.18 6.04 18.07
N TYR A 158 1.23 6.91 17.69
CA TYR A 158 0.89 7.16 16.28
C TYR A 158 2.06 7.75 15.48
N PHE A 159 2.86 8.62 16.13
CA PHE A 159 4.10 9.10 15.52
C PHE A 159 5.08 7.95 15.27
N THR A 160 5.21 7.05 16.23
CA THR A 160 6.09 5.88 16.13
C THR A 160 5.67 4.97 14.98
N VAL A 161 4.37 4.68 14.85
CA VAL A 161 3.83 3.87 13.73
C VAL A 161 4.15 4.53 12.38
N ALA A 162 3.85 5.82 12.22
CA ALA A 162 4.12 6.55 10.99
C ALA A 162 5.62 6.58 10.64
N PHE A 163 6.49 6.74 11.65
CA PHE A 163 7.94 6.72 11.47
C PHE A 163 8.44 5.34 11.00
N PHE A 164 8.02 4.27 11.67
CA PHE A 164 8.42 2.91 11.28
C PHE A 164 7.85 2.51 9.92
N ALA A 165 6.60 2.85 9.60
CA ALA A 165 6.01 2.61 8.29
C ALA A 165 6.85 3.29 7.19
N THR A 166 7.29 4.54 7.43
CA THR A 166 8.15 5.29 6.50
C THR A 166 9.53 4.66 6.36
N LEU A 167 10.12 4.19 7.45
CA LEU A 167 11.39 3.46 7.40
C LEU A 167 11.28 2.17 6.60
N LEU A 168 10.24 1.38 6.85
CA LEU A 168 10.02 0.10 6.15
C LEU A 168 9.78 0.32 4.65
N GLU A 169 9.13 1.42 4.27
CA GLU A 169 8.93 1.79 2.86
C GLU A 169 10.26 2.05 2.14
N GLN A 170 11.33 2.48 2.83
CA GLN A 170 12.65 2.62 2.21
C GLN A 170 13.19 1.26 1.71
N PHE A 171 12.80 0.14 2.33
CA PHE A 171 13.21 -1.22 1.95
C PHE A 171 12.31 -1.84 0.87
N SER A 172 11.78 -1.05 -0.06
CA SER A 172 10.85 -1.47 -1.12
C SER A 172 11.49 -2.37 -2.21
N VAL A 173 12.40 -3.26 -1.83
CA VAL A 173 13.05 -4.20 -2.76
C VAL A 173 12.00 -5.16 -3.31
N LEU A 174 11.92 -5.27 -4.64
CA LEU A 174 10.97 -6.14 -5.34
C LEU A 174 9.49 -5.94 -4.95
N GLY A 175 9.14 -4.86 -4.26
CA GLY A 175 7.77 -4.56 -3.83
C GLY A 175 7.38 -5.18 -2.50
N ILE A 176 8.34 -5.64 -1.68
CA ILE A 176 8.09 -6.26 -0.36
C ILE A 176 7.51 -5.27 0.65
N ASP A 177 7.71 -3.98 0.44
CA ASP A 177 7.06 -2.89 1.18
C ASP A 177 5.54 -3.05 1.24
N ASN A 178 4.91 -3.46 0.14
CA ASN A 178 3.47 -3.74 0.06
C ASN A 178 3.01 -4.90 0.98
N LEU A 179 3.92 -5.69 1.49
CA LEU A 179 3.64 -6.75 2.47
C LEU A 179 4.00 -6.31 3.89
N ILE A 180 5.23 -5.81 4.08
CA ILE A 180 5.73 -5.55 5.44
C ILE A 180 5.15 -4.29 6.06
N VAL A 181 4.96 -3.21 5.28
CA VAL A 181 4.42 -1.94 5.79
C VAL A 181 3.01 -2.12 6.37
N PRO A 182 2.01 -2.65 5.62
CA PRO A 182 0.65 -2.75 6.15
C PRO A 182 0.54 -3.71 7.33
N ILE A 183 1.22 -4.85 7.31
CA ILE A 183 1.14 -5.84 8.38
C ILE A 183 1.79 -5.30 9.66
N SER A 184 3.00 -4.74 9.56
CA SER A 184 3.66 -4.16 10.74
C SER A 184 2.89 -2.97 11.30
N SER A 185 2.34 -2.10 10.44
CA SER A 185 1.55 -0.95 10.90
C SER A 185 0.24 -1.34 11.60
N ALA A 186 -0.34 -2.48 11.25
CA ALA A 186 -1.54 -3.02 11.90
C ALA A 186 -1.24 -3.72 13.24
N LEU A 187 0.00 -4.15 13.47
CA LEU A 187 0.43 -4.83 14.70
C LEU A 187 0.86 -3.87 15.81
N PHE A 188 1.15 -2.60 15.47
CA PHE A 188 1.51 -1.54 16.43
C PHE A 188 0.30 -0.81 16.98
#